data_12fe400ea4374ebfaa3b23f174699fac
#
_entry.id   12fe400ea4374ebfaa3b23f174699fac
#
_cell.length_a   1.000
_cell.length_b   1.000
_cell.length_c   1.000
_cell.angle_alpha   90.00
_cell.angle_beta   90.00
_cell.angle_gamma   90.00
#
_symmetry.space_group_name_H-M   'P 1'
#
loop_
_entity.id
_entity.type
_entity.pdbx_description
1 polymer ?
#
loop_
_entity_poly.entity_id
_entity_poly.type
_entity_poly.pdbx_seq_one_letter_code
_entity_poly.pdbx_strand_id
1 'polypeptide(L)'
;MKKLVLIALVFVMAQVHAQNNVEWDGKYQLQLSDFQSNATQIGAVKINSIHTASSLDFAFQMSNVEFMFTKNFNAKVISSFKRDAASIIATDSITAKYLLNFARYEFDLSELYARKLRKEIYDKKGTFSDVSFLQVLFNSIQQHYTEDHAMASKNTNLGQEEEKLAAIHSAVLQKINELPDFCKSCKPPKKAK
;
A
#
# COMPACT_ATOMS: atom_id res chain seq x y z
N MET A 1 1.19 -27.55 -33.39
CA MET A 1 1.67 -26.14 -33.40
C MET A 1 0.61 -25.15 -32.92
N LYS A 2 -0.67 -25.21 -33.36
CA LYS A 2 -1.71 -24.23 -32.90
C LYS A 2 -1.98 -24.26 -31.37
N LYS A 3 -1.92 -25.43 -30.72
CA LYS A 3 -2.12 -25.55 -29.25
C LYS A 3 -0.95 -24.94 -28.43
N LEU A 4 0.28 -25.04 -28.93
CA LEU A 4 1.46 -24.42 -28.27
C LEU A 4 1.44 -22.89 -28.32
N VAL A 5 0.96 -22.33 -29.45
CA VAL A 5 0.81 -20.88 -29.60
C VAL A 5 -0.26 -20.33 -28.67
N LEU A 6 -1.36 -21.08 -28.45
CA LEU A 6 -2.42 -20.66 -27.52
C LEU A 6 -1.94 -20.61 -26.05
N ILE A 7 -1.14 -21.61 -25.65
CA ILE A 7 -0.55 -21.65 -24.29
C ILE A 7 0.44 -20.50 -24.09
N ALA A 8 1.27 -20.19 -25.09
CA ALA A 8 2.19 -19.04 -25.03
C ALA A 8 1.45 -17.70 -24.94
N LEU A 9 0.32 -17.54 -25.66
CA LEU A 9 -0.49 -16.32 -25.59
C LEU A 9 -1.15 -16.11 -24.22
N VAL A 10 -1.63 -17.19 -23.59
CA VAL A 10 -2.21 -17.14 -22.23
C VAL A 10 -1.14 -16.78 -21.20
N PHE A 11 0.09 -17.28 -21.35
CA PHE A 11 1.20 -16.96 -20.44
C PHE A 11 1.64 -15.49 -20.55
N VAL A 12 1.62 -14.91 -21.76
CA VAL A 12 1.92 -13.49 -21.98
C VAL A 12 0.84 -12.59 -21.36
N MET A 13 -0.44 -12.96 -21.48
CA MET A 13 -1.55 -12.21 -20.88
C MET A 13 -1.50 -12.24 -19.34
N ALA A 14 -1.09 -13.34 -18.74
CA ALA A 14 -0.92 -13.44 -17.28
C ALA A 14 0.21 -12.55 -16.76
N GLN A 15 1.27 -12.35 -17.53
CA GLN A 15 2.39 -11.47 -17.15
C GLN A 15 2.02 -9.97 -17.22
N VAL A 16 1.15 -9.56 -18.14
CA VAL A 16 0.71 -8.16 -18.25
C VAL A 16 -0.11 -7.74 -17.03
N HIS A 17 -0.93 -8.62 -16.47
CA HIS A 17 -1.70 -8.32 -15.25
C HIS A 17 -0.82 -8.24 -13.99
N ALA A 18 0.27 -9.01 -13.94
CA ALA A 18 1.21 -8.96 -12.81
C ALA A 18 2.07 -7.68 -12.78
N GLN A 19 2.19 -6.98 -13.91
CA GLN A 19 2.96 -5.72 -14.01
C GLN A 19 2.20 -4.48 -13.52
N ASN A 20 0.87 -4.54 -13.42
CA ASN A 20 0.05 -3.37 -13.05
C ASN A 20 -0.02 -3.12 -11.54
N ASN A 21 0.35 -4.09 -10.73
CA ASN A 21 0.29 -4.00 -9.28
C ASN A 21 1.69 -4.15 -8.68
N VAL A 22 2.16 -3.13 -7.97
CA VAL A 22 3.44 -3.14 -7.26
C VAL A 22 3.16 -3.38 -5.79
N GLU A 23 3.59 -4.53 -5.26
CA GLU A 23 3.56 -4.76 -3.82
C GLU A 23 4.75 -4.06 -3.15
N TRP A 24 4.54 -3.54 -1.96
CA TRP A 24 5.59 -2.91 -1.18
C TRP A 24 6.63 -3.94 -0.74
N ASP A 25 7.90 -3.69 -1.05
CA ASP A 25 9.04 -4.57 -0.74
C ASP A 25 10.17 -3.86 0.02
N GLY A 26 10.01 -2.55 0.29
CA GLY A 26 11.01 -1.70 0.94
C GLY A 26 12.20 -1.30 0.06
N LYS A 27 12.20 -1.66 -1.21
CA LYS A 27 13.30 -1.40 -2.16
C LYS A 27 12.85 -0.61 -3.36
N TYR A 28 11.67 -0.95 -3.88
CA TYR A 28 11.13 -0.30 -5.06
C TYR A 28 10.69 1.12 -4.74
N GLN A 29 11.21 2.08 -5.51
CA GLN A 29 10.80 3.48 -5.43
C GLN A 29 9.96 3.83 -6.63
N LEU A 30 8.73 4.32 -6.38
CA LEU A 30 7.83 4.77 -7.42
C LEU A 30 8.49 5.78 -8.36
N GLN A 31 8.21 5.64 -9.65
CA GLN A 31 8.67 6.50 -10.73
C GLN A 31 7.47 7.21 -11.39
N LEU A 32 7.70 8.29 -12.14
CA LEU A 32 6.62 8.94 -12.90
C LEU A 32 5.97 7.97 -13.91
N SER A 33 6.73 7.03 -14.45
CA SER A 33 6.24 5.97 -15.35
C SER A 33 5.28 4.97 -14.71
N ASP A 34 5.17 4.97 -13.37
CA ASP A 34 4.20 4.12 -12.66
C ASP A 34 2.78 4.70 -12.65
N PHE A 35 2.63 5.98 -12.99
CA PHE A 35 1.34 6.66 -13.07
C PHE A 35 0.75 6.49 -14.46
N GLN A 36 0.16 5.32 -14.72
CA GLN A 36 -0.24 4.86 -16.05
C GLN A 36 -1.71 5.14 -16.38
N SER A 37 -2.46 5.75 -15.47
CA SER A 37 -3.82 6.20 -15.77
C SER A 37 -3.83 7.22 -16.92
N ASN A 38 -4.80 7.11 -17.80
CA ASN A 38 -5.02 8.08 -18.90
C ASN A 38 -5.27 9.52 -18.40
N ALA A 39 -5.55 9.70 -17.11
CA ALA A 39 -5.68 11.01 -16.47
C ALA A 39 -4.33 11.68 -16.17
N THR A 40 -3.21 10.96 -16.26
CA THR A 40 -1.87 11.52 -16.00
C THR A 40 -1.53 12.57 -17.05
N GLN A 41 -1.27 13.81 -16.59
CA GLN A 41 -0.93 14.92 -17.46
C GLN A 41 0.07 15.87 -16.77
N ILE A 42 1.18 16.16 -17.46
CA ILE A 42 2.20 17.09 -16.98
C ILE A 42 2.34 18.22 -18.02
N GLY A 43 2.16 19.46 -17.55
CA GLY A 43 2.12 20.66 -18.39
C GLY A 43 0.73 20.92 -18.99
N ALA A 44 0.50 22.17 -19.41
CA ALA A 44 -0.74 22.64 -20.03
C ALA A 44 -2.03 22.45 -19.20
N VAL A 45 -1.90 22.28 -17.87
CA VAL A 45 -3.01 22.21 -16.90
C VAL A 45 -2.94 23.37 -15.92
N LYS A 46 -4.08 23.67 -15.27
CA LYS A 46 -4.18 24.80 -14.31
C LYS A 46 -4.23 24.34 -12.85
N ILE A 47 -4.29 23.04 -12.61
CA ILE A 47 -4.44 22.46 -11.27
C ILE A 47 -3.39 21.40 -11.06
N ASN A 48 -3.04 21.18 -9.80
CA ASN A 48 -2.20 20.08 -9.37
C ASN A 48 -3.04 19.07 -8.60
N SER A 49 -2.92 17.80 -8.95
CA SER A 49 -3.65 16.73 -8.28
C SER A 49 -2.87 15.43 -8.38
N ILE A 50 -3.07 14.57 -7.40
CA ILE A 50 -2.52 13.22 -7.40
C ILE A 50 -3.57 12.23 -6.93
N HIS A 51 -3.61 11.09 -7.59
CA HIS A 51 -4.27 9.88 -7.12
C HIS A 51 -3.24 8.76 -7.12
N THR A 52 -2.78 8.39 -5.94
CA THR A 52 -1.66 7.46 -5.79
C THR A 52 -2.07 6.01 -6.01
N ALA A 53 -3.36 5.68 -5.90
CA ALA A 53 -3.85 4.31 -5.94
C ALA A 53 -3.07 3.34 -5.04
N SER A 54 -2.42 3.87 -3.99
CA SER A 54 -1.87 3.07 -2.90
C SER A 54 -3.01 2.49 -2.08
N SER A 55 -2.95 1.20 -1.80
CA SER A 55 -4.01 0.51 -1.07
C SER A 55 -3.45 -0.40 0.00
N LEU A 56 -4.21 -0.48 1.10
CA LEU A 56 -4.10 -1.51 2.11
C LEU A 56 -5.19 -2.53 1.85
N ASP A 57 -4.80 -3.68 1.29
CA ASP A 57 -5.73 -4.74 0.94
C ASP A 57 -5.69 -5.85 2.01
N PHE A 58 -6.86 -6.31 2.41
CA PHE A 58 -7.01 -7.44 3.31
C PHE A 58 -8.05 -8.42 2.78
N ALA A 59 -7.67 -9.68 2.67
CA ALA A 59 -8.58 -10.73 2.22
C ALA A 59 -9.51 -11.15 3.36
N PHE A 60 -10.70 -10.52 3.43
CA PHE A 60 -11.74 -10.88 4.40
C PHE A 60 -12.45 -12.21 4.11
N GLN A 61 -12.33 -12.74 2.90
CA GLN A 61 -12.97 -13.99 2.48
C GLN A 61 -12.23 -15.19 3.08
N MET A 62 -12.54 -15.45 4.34
CA MET A 62 -11.93 -16.53 5.13
C MET A 62 -13.03 -17.20 5.92
N SER A 63 -13.05 -18.54 5.94
CA SER A 63 -13.96 -19.30 6.80
C SER A 63 -13.54 -19.19 8.28
N ASN A 64 -14.48 -19.39 9.21
CA ASN A 64 -14.15 -19.45 10.64
C ASN A 64 -13.10 -20.53 10.94
N VAL A 65 -13.15 -21.66 10.24
CA VAL A 65 -12.15 -22.74 10.38
C VAL A 65 -10.78 -22.28 9.94
N GLU A 66 -10.66 -21.66 8.76
CA GLU A 66 -9.41 -21.08 8.28
C GLU A 66 -8.87 -20.03 9.26
N PHE A 67 -9.75 -19.14 9.75
CA PHE A 67 -9.39 -18.12 10.73
C PHE A 67 -8.82 -18.74 12.02
N MET A 68 -9.46 -19.77 12.56
CA MET A 68 -9.00 -20.43 13.78
C MET A 68 -7.59 -21.02 13.64
N PHE A 69 -7.31 -21.68 12.51
CA PHE A 69 -6.02 -22.35 12.27
C PHE A 69 -4.93 -21.42 11.71
N THR A 70 -5.27 -20.26 11.17
CA THR A 70 -4.28 -19.30 10.69
C THR A 70 -3.54 -18.67 11.88
N LYS A 71 -2.26 -19.00 12.02
CA LYS A 71 -1.39 -18.44 13.09
C LYS A 71 -0.66 -17.16 12.65
N ASN A 72 -0.42 -17.00 11.35
CA ASN A 72 0.28 -15.87 10.78
C ASN A 72 -0.59 -15.18 9.72
N PHE A 73 -1.02 -13.96 10.00
CA PHE A 73 -1.83 -13.12 9.11
C PHE A 73 -1.00 -12.18 8.24
N ASN A 74 0.33 -12.14 8.39
CA ASN A 74 1.17 -11.18 7.69
C ASN A 74 0.97 -11.24 6.17
N ALA A 75 0.93 -12.45 5.60
CA ALA A 75 0.72 -12.65 4.16
C ALA A 75 -0.71 -12.33 3.66
N LYS A 76 -1.68 -12.16 4.58
CA LYS A 76 -3.08 -11.87 4.24
C LYS A 76 -3.37 -10.37 4.14
N VAL A 77 -2.45 -9.53 4.62
CA VAL A 77 -2.55 -8.06 4.57
C VAL A 77 -1.49 -7.56 3.60
N ILE A 78 -1.89 -6.84 2.57
CA ILE A 78 -1.01 -6.44 1.47
C ILE A 78 -1.06 -4.92 1.32
N SER A 79 0.10 -4.29 1.23
CA SER A 79 0.26 -2.92 0.76
C SER A 79 0.66 -2.97 -0.70
N SER A 80 -0.11 -2.31 -1.57
CA SER A 80 0.11 -2.32 -3.01
C SER A 80 -0.17 -0.97 -3.66
N PHE A 81 0.44 -0.76 -4.82
CA PHE A 81 0.24 0.41 -5.67
C PHE A 81 -0.25 -0.05 -7.04
N LYS A 82 -1.39 0.48 -7.51
CA LYS A 82 -2.02 0.11 -8.77
C LYS A 82 -1.67 1.12 -9.85
N ARG A 83 -0.75 0.76 -10.74
CA ARG A 83 -0.21 1.64 -11.77
C ARG A 83 -1.25 2.20 -12.72
N ASP A 84 -2.15 1.36 -13.19
CA ASP A 84 -3.20 1.71 -14.15
C ASP A 84 -4.27 2.64 -13.58
N ALA A 85 -4.44 2.65 -12.27
CA ALA A 85 -5.35 3.55 -11.55
C ALA A 85 -4.67 4.85 -11.08
N ALA A 86 -3.34 4.83 -10.91
CA ALA A 86 -2.60 5.97 -10.40
C ALA A 86 -2.44 7.09 -11.44
N SER A 87 -2.63 8.35 -11.02
CA SER A 87 -2.48 9.52 -11.88
C SER A 87 -1.79 10.69 -11.19
N ILE A 88 -1.00 11.44 -11.96
CA ILE A 88 -0.44 12.75 -11.60
C ILE A 88 -0.93 13.78 -12.61
N ILE A 89 -1.53 14.86 -12.12
CA ILE A 89 -1.84 16.07 -12.89
C ILE A 89 -0.98 17.18 -12.32
N ALA A 90 -0.09 17.75 -13.12
CA ALA A 90 0.86 18.77 -12.66
C ALA A 90 1.04 19.88 -13.71
N THR A 91 1.13 21.10 -13.24
CA THR A 91 1.36 22.30 -14.09
C THR A 91 2.70 22.26 -14.81
N ASP A 92 3.69 21.59 -14.23
CA ASP A 92 5.04 21.48 -14.74
C ASP A 92 5.78 20.26 -14.17
N SER A 93 7.00 20.00 -14.66
CA SER A 93 7.80 18.85 -14.25
C SER A 93 8.33 18.95 -12.80
N ILE A 94 8.51 20.17 -12.28
CA ILE A 94 8.95 20.38 -10.89
C ILE A 94 7.83 19.97 -9.94
N THR A 95 6.63 20.46 -10.20
CA THR A 95 5.42 20.08 -9.46
C THR A 95 5.16 18.58 -9.53
N ALA A 96 5.33 17.95 -10.73
CA ALA A 96 5.19 16.51 -10.88
C ALA A 96 6.16 15.73 -9.97
N LYS A 97 7.39 16.25 -9.77
CA LYS A 97 8.37 15.65 -8.85
C LYS A 97 7.94 15.75 -7.38
N TYR A 98 7.35 16.87 -6.97
CA TYR A 98 6.80 17.02 -5.61
C TYR A 98 5.68 16.00 -5.36
N LEU A 99 4.75 15.89 -6.30
CA LEU A 99 3.65 14.92 -6.23
C LEU A 99 4.18 13.47 -6.21
N LEU A 100 5.22 13.16 -6.99
CA LEU A 100 5.86 11.84 -6.95
C LEU A 100 6.48 11.54 -5.58
N ASN A 101 7.16 12.51 -4.96
CA ASN A 101 7.72 12.33 -3.62
C ASN A 101 6.62 12.12 -2.57
N PHE A 102 5.50 12.82 -2.70
CA PHE A 102 4.32 12.60 -1.87
C PHE A 102 3.75 11.18 -2.06
N ALA A 103 3.68 10.68 -3.29
CA ALA A 103 3.25 9.30 -3.57
C ALA A 103 4.17 8.24 -2.94
N ARG A 104 5.48 8.46 -2.94
CA ARG A 104 6.44 7.58 -2.26
C ARG A 104 6.19 7.53 -0.77
N TYR A 105 5.98 8.69 -0.14
CA TYR A 105 5.57 8.78 1.25
C TYR A 105 4.27 7.98 1.52
N GLU A 106 3.26 8.17 0.68
CA GLU A 106 1.96 7.51 0.86
C GLU A 106 2.04 5.99 0.68
N PHE A 107 2.88 5.51 -0.23
CA PHE A 107 3.13 4.09 -0.40
C PHE A 107 3.79 3.46 0.84
N ASP A 108 4.78 4.15 1.44
CA ASP A 108 5.39 3.72 2.69
C ASP A 108 4.40 3.84 3.87
N LEU A 109 3.55 4.88 3.89
CA LEU A 109 2.49 5.01 4.88
C LEU A 109 1.51 3.82 4.83
N SER A 110 1.15 3.36 3.62
CA SER A 110 0.28 2.19 3.45
C SER A 110 0.89 0.91 4.04
N GLU A 111 2.20 0.69 3.89
CA GLU A 111 2.89 -0.44 4.54
C GLU A 111 2.98 -0.28 6.05
N LEU A 112 3.20 0.93 6.57
CA LEU A 112 3.15 1.16 8.01
C LEU A 112 1.81 0.69 8.59
N TYR A 113 0.71 1.07 7.94
CA TYR A 113 -0.63 0.67 8.38
C TYR A 113 -0.92 -0.80 8.13
N ALA A 114 -0.34 -1.41 7.08
CA ALA A 114 -0.37 -2.86 6.91
C ALA A 114 0.32 -3.59 8.07
N ARG A 115 1.49 -3.13 8.51
CA ARG A 115 2.19 -3.69 9.67
C ARG A 115 1.43 -3.49 10.97
N LYS A 116 0.84 -2.32 11.17
CA LYS A 116 -0.02 -2.05 12.32
C LYS A 116 -1.21 -3.01 12.35
N LEU A 117 -1.91 -3.22 11.22
CA LEU A 117 -3.01 -4.17 11.14
C LEU A 117 -2.57 -5.61 11.45
N ARG A 118 -1.46 -6.06 10.85
CA ARG A 118 -0.88 -7.38 11.12
C ARG A 118 -0.58 -7.57 12.62
N LYS A 119 0.00 -6.55 13.26
CA LYS A 119 0.26 -6.54 14.70
C LYS A 119 -1.02 -6.55 15.53
N GLU A 120 -2.01 -5.72 15.21
CA GLU A 120 -3.30 -5.69 15.91
C GLU A 120 -4.03 -7.04 15.83
N ILE A 121 -4.01 -7.69 14.65
CA ILE A 121 -4.57 -9.04 14.50
C ILE A 121 -3.80 -10.03 15.38
N TYR A 122 -2.47 -9.98 15.35
CA TYR A 122 -1.64 -10.84 16.19
C TYR A 122 -1.92 -10.65 17.68
N ASP A 123 -1.97 -9.40 18.15
CA ASP A 123 -2.15 -9.10 19.58
C ASP A 123 -3.55 -9.49 20.07
N LYS A 124 -4.58 -9.16 19.32
CA LYS A 124 -6.00 -9.29 19.75
C LYS A 124 -6.63 -10.63 19.42
N LYS A 125 -6.11 -11.38 18.45
CA LYS A 125 -6.65 -12.70 18.11
C LYS A 125 -6.48 -13.68 19.27
N GLY A 126 -7.58 -14.06 19.90
CA GLY A 126 -7.67 -15.06 20.97
C GLY A 126 -8.33 -16.36 20.49
N THR A 127 -8.48 -17.30 21.41
CA THR A 127 -9.08 -18.63 21.14
C THR A 127 -10.55 -18.55 20.74
N PHE A 128 -11.28 -17.53 21.22
CA PHE A 128 -12.71 -17.34 20.98
C PHE A 128 -13.03 -16.21 19.99
N SER A 129 -12.01 -15.65 19.32
CA SER A 129 -12.25 -14.66 18.28
C SER A 129 -12.88 -15.32 17.05
N ASP A 130 -13.80 -14.60 16.39
CA ASP A 130 -14.37 -14.99 15.11
C ASP A 130 -13.94 -14.00 14.00
N VAL A 131 -14.31 -14.26 12.75
CA VAL A 131 -13.90 -13.43 11.60
C VAL A 131 -14.45 -11.99 11.67
N SER A 132 -15.54 -11.72 12.37
CA SER A 132 -16.15 -10.37 12.44
C SER A 132 -15.22 -9.35 13.11
N PHE A 133 -14.41 -9.82 14.03
CA PHE A 133 -13.37 -9.03 14.70
C PHE A 133 -12.38 -8.38 13.71
N LEU A 134 -12.08 -9.02 12.59
CA LEU A 134 -11.15 -8.50 11.58
C LEU A 134 -11.66 -7.23 10.90
N GLN A 135 -12.98 -7.17 10.62
CA GLN A 135 -13.60 -6.00 10.00
C GLN A 135 -13.47 -4.76 10.89
N VAL A 136 -13.69 -4.93 12.19
CA VAL A 136 -13.58 -3.83 13.16
C VAL A 136 -12.14 -3.28 13.20
N LEU A 137 -11.15 -4.16 13.23
CA LEU A 137 -9.74 -3.75 13.20
C LEU A 137 -9.39 -3.04 11.89
N PHE A 138 -9.80 -3.62 10.77
CA PHE A 138 -9.52 -3.03 9.47
C PHE A 138 -10.10 -1.63 9.35
N ASN A 139 -11.36 -1.43 9.73
CA ASN A 139 -12.01 -0.12 9.68
C ASN A 139 -11.28 0.92 10.55
N SER A 140 -10.87 0.53 11.76
CA SER A 140 -10.07 1.41 12.63
C SER A 140 -8.73 1.79 12.01
N ILE A 141 -8.02 0.84 11.44
CA ILE A 141 -6.75 1.07 10.75
C ILE A 141 -6.92 1.97 9.52
N GLN A 142 -7.96 1.75 8.72
CA GLN A 142 -8.27 2.58 7.56
C GLN A 142 -8.61 4.02 7.94
N GLN A 143 -9.33 4.21 9.04
CA GLN A 143 -9.63 5.55 9.56
C GLN A 143 -8.33 6.30 9.87
N HIS A 144 -7.44 5.71 10.67
CA HIS A 144 -6.17 6.34 11.04
C HIS A 144 -5.25 6.57 9.84
N TYR A 145 -5.21 5.63 8.88
CA TYR A 145 -4.49 5.82 7.63
C TYR A 145 -5.00 7.06 6.88
N THR A 146 -6.32 7.18 6.75
CA THR A 146 -6.96 8.31 6.05
C THR A 146 -6.69 9.64 6.76
N GLU A 147 -6.73 9.65 8.10
CA GLU A 147 -6.42 10.84 8.91
C GLU A 147 -4.96 11.29 8.72
N ASP A 148 -4.00 10.36 8.83
CA ASP A 148 -2.58 10.66 8.64
C ASP A 148 -2.29 11.11 7.20
N HIS A 149 -2.90 10.47 6.19
CA HIS A 149 -2.80 10.88 4.79
C HIS A 149 -3.32 12.31 4.57
N ALA A 150 -4.53 12.61 5.07
CA ALA A 150 -5.14 13.94 4.92
C ALA A 150 -4.29 15.03 5.62
N MET A 151 -3.77 14.72 6.79
CA MET A 151 -2.90 15.64 7.55
C MET A 151 -1.59 15.90 6.80
N ALA A 152 -0.96 14.85 6.26
CA ALA A 152 0.26 14.98 5.47
C ALA A 152 0.04 15.78 4.19
N SER A 153 -1.03 15.46 3.44
CA SER A 153 -1.42 16.19 2.23
C SER A 153 -1.55 17.69 2.48
N LYS A 154 -2.27 18.05 3.55
CA LYS A 154 -2.47 19.46 3.93
C LYS A 154 -1.16 20.13 4.40
N ASN A 155 -0.42 19.50 5.31
CA ASN A 155 0.75 20.11 5.96
C ASN A 155 1.94 20.26 5.02
N THR A 156 2.03 19.42 3.99
CA THR A 156 3.12 19.44 3.01
C THR A 156 2.71 20.07 1.68
N ASN A 157 1.46 20.54 1.56
CA ASN A 157 0.90 21.00 0.29
C ASN A 157 1.18 20.02 -0.85
N LEU A 158 0.75 18.75 -0.67
CA LEU A 158 1.01 17.64 -1.61
C LEU A 158 2.50 17.46 -1.96
N GLY A 159 3.39 17.66 -0.99
CA GLY A 159 4.83 17.45 -1.14
C GLY A 159 5.63 18.68 -1.60
N GLN A 160 4.99 19.82 -1.86
CA GLN A 160 5.71 21.07 -2.20
C GLN A 160 6.56 21.59 -1.05
N GLU A 161 6.14 21.34 0.21
CA GLU A 161 6.93 21.63 1.41
C GLU A 161 7.90 20.47 1.66
N GLU A 162 8.99 20.42 0.87
CA GLU A 162 9.90 19.27 0.80
C GLU A 162 10.50 18.89 2.16
N GLU A 163 10.93 19.86 2.96
CA GLU A 163 11.51 19.60 4.29
C GLU A 163 10.50 18.95 5.25
N LYS A 164 9.26 19.45 5.23
CA LYS A 164 8.19 18.87 6.04
C LYS A 164 7.85 17.45 5.59
N LEU A 165 7.76 17.23 4.26
CA LEU A 165 7.52 15.90 3.71
C LEU A 165 8.66 14.94 4.10
N ALA A 166 9.92 15.36 3.97
CA ALA A 166 11.07 14.53 4.33
C ALA A 166 11.05 14.14 5.81
N ALA A 167 10.69 15.08 6.70
CA ALA A 167 10.60 14.80 8.13
C ALA A 167 9.53 13.77 8.47
N ILE A 168 8.29 13.94 7.96
CA ILE A 168 7.21 12.96 8.22
C ILE A 168 7.48 11.62 7.54
N HIS A 169 8.08 11.61 6.35
CA HIS A 169 8.45 10.38 5.65
C HIS A 169 9.51 9.59 6.43
N SER A 170 10.55 10.27 6.92
CA SER A 170 11.56 9.65 7.80
C SER A 170 10.92 9.02 9.05
N ALA A 171 9.95 9.71 9.67
CA ALA A 171 9.24 9.16 10.83
C ALA A 171 8.38 7.92 10.46
N VAL A 172 7.78 7.88 9.28
CA VAL A 172 7.06 6.69 8.78
C VAL A 172 8.02 5.51 8.60
N LEU A 173 9.17 5.73 7.94
CA LEU A 173 10.18 4.69 7.74
C LEU A 173 10.74 4.16 9.06
N GLN A 174 10.97 5.03 10.05
CA GLN A 174 11.37 4.62 11.39
C GLN A 174 10.31 3.71 12.02
N LYS A 175 9.04 4.10 12.00
CA LYS A 175 7.93 3.27 12.55
C LYS A 175 7.77 1.94 11.83
N ILE A 176 8.03 1.87 10.51
CA ILE A 176 8.10 0.60 9.77
C ILE A 176 9.20 -0.30 10.33
N ASN A 177 10.38 0.27 10.61
CA ASN A 177 11.52 -0.48 11.16
C ASN A 177 11.30 -0.93 12.61
N GLU A 178 10.43 -0.28 13.38
CA GLU A 178 10.00 -0.70 14.72
C GLU A 178 9.04 -1.91 14.69
N LEU A 179 8.55 -2.31 13.52
CA LEU A 179 7.64 -3.44 13.31
C LEU A 179 8.24 -4.53 12.39
N PRO A 180 9.48 -5.02 12.65
CA PRO A 180 10.18 -5.91 11.72
C PRO A 180 9.48 -7.26 11.56
N ASP A 181 8.87 -7.79 12.62
CA ASP A 181 8.21 -9.10 12.64
C ASP A 181 6.86 -9.11 11.87
N PHE A 182 6.36 -7.93 11.51
CA PHE A 182 5.08 -7.75 10.84
C PHE A 182 5.22 -7.37 9.36
N CYS A 183 6.36 -7.62 8.73
CA CYS A 183 6.46 -7.57 7.27
C CYS A 183 5.62 -8.69 6.64
N LYS A 184 5.21 -8.56 5.37
CA LYS A 184 4.36 -9.53 4.66
C LYS A 184 4.89 -10.97 4.73
N SER A 185 6.20 -11.15 4.51
CA SER A 185 6.88 -12.46 4.52
C SER A 185 7.41 -12.88 5.89
N CYS A 186 7.33 -12.01 6.89
CA CYS A 186 7.85 -12.26 8.24
C CYS A 186 6.94 -13.19 9.05
N LYS A 187 7.50 -13.74 10.11
CA LYS A 187 6.73 -14.52 11.09
C LYS A 187 6.66 -13.71 12.39
N PRO A 188 5.45 -13.49 12.92
CA PRO A 188 5.31 -12.84 14.22
C PRO A 188 5.98 -13.68 15.32
N PRO A 189 6.38 -13.07 16.44
CA PRO A 189 6.98 -13.78 17.56
C PRO A 189 6.03 -14.87 18.11
N LYS A 190 6.56 -15.85 18.80
CA LYS A 190 5.70 -16.83 19.48
C LYS A 190 5.02 -16.16 20.68
N LYS A 191 3.69 -16.26 20.78
CA LYS A 191 3.00 -15.81 21.99
C LYS A 191 3.52 -16.60 23.20
N ALA A 192 3.90 -15.88 24.26
CA ALA A 192 4.15 -16.51 25.54
C ALA A 192 2.87 -17.22 26.00
N LYS A 193 3.03 -18.45 26.52
CA LYS A 193 1.90 -19.21 27.07
C LYS A 193 1.50 -18.64 28.42
#